data_05e1c26a93588f825cccf05e557fac21
#
_entry.id   05e1c26a93588f825cccf05e557fac21
#
_cell.length_a   1.000
_cell.length_b   1.000
_cell.length_c   1.000
_cell.angle_alpha   90.00
_cell.angle_beta   90.00
_cell.angle_gamma   90.00
#
_symmetry.space_group_name_H-M   'P 1'
#
loop_
_entity.id
_entity.type
_entity.pdbx_description
1 polymer ?
#
loop_
_entity_poly.entity_id
_entity_poly.type
_entity_poly.pdbx_seq_one_letter_code
_entity_poly.pdbx_strand_id
1 'polypeptide(L)'
;MNEKNLKPASVFYYFEEICQVPRPSKREEKIIAYLKAFGREHDLETKTDEVGNVLIKKPATPGKENLKTVILQSHIDMVCEKNSDVEHDFLIDPIETVVDGEWLKAKGTTLGADNGIGVATELAILAATDIEHGPLECLFTVDEETGLTGAFALKPGFMTGDILINLDSEDEGELFIGCAGGANTTAEFTYQPVSAPQDYFYFRVAVKGLTGGHSGDDINKGRANANKLLNRFLTQLASKYILYLCEIDGGNLHNAIPREAQALCAVPMKDKESVRVDLNIYTAELENEYAATEPNLRTELSSESPCKEAIDMTTAGHLLRAVYAVHNGVYAMSQDIPGLVETSSNLASIKQVEGNKIKIVTSQRSSILSSRKDMSEMIRSAFLLGGAEVTTGEGYPGWKPNTDSPVLKVAVDSYKKLFGVEPKVKAIHAGLECGLFLEKYPSLDMVSFGPTLRGVHSPDERMLIPTVDKFWRHLLDVLVNIPTK
;
A
#
# COMPACT_ATOMS: atom_id res chain seq x y z
N MET A 1 29.12 -5.83 -15.31
CA MET A 1 29.82 -4.57 -15.04
C MET A 1 30.53 -4.73 -13.71
N ASN A 2 31.68 -4.09 -13.49
CA ASN A 2 32.31 -4.10 -12.17
C ASN A 2 31.55 -3.08 -11.30
N GLU A 3 31.16 -3.44 -10.07
CA GLU A 3 30.46 -2.58 -9.10
C GLU A 3 31.11 -1.20 -8.94
N LYS A 4 32.42 -1.12 -9.09
CA LYS A 4 33.22 0.13 -9.00
C LYS A 4 33.00 1.18 -10.10
N ASN A 5 32.11 0.93 -11.10
CA ASN A 5 31.89 1.83 -12.24
C ASN A 5 30.42 2.17 -12.49
N LEU A 6 29.54 2.02 -11.49
CA LEU A 6 28.15 2.42 -11.60
C LEU A 6 28.01 3.94 -11.67
N LYS A 7 27.02 4.42 -12.42
CA LYS A 7 26.76 5.86 -12.58
C LYS A 7 25.31 6.19 -12.21
N PRO A 8 25.10 7.32 -11.52
CA PRO A 8 26.08 8.30 -11.03
C PRO A 8 26.89 7.76 -9.84
N ALA A 9 28.20 7.95 -9.90
CA ALA A 9 29.13 7.35 -8.93
C ALA A 9 28.86 7.79 -7.47
N SER A 10 28.48 9.05 -7.26
CA SER A 10 28.15 9.59 -5.94
C SER A 10 26.91 8.94 -5.33
N VAL A 11 25.86 8.72 -6.11
CA VAL A 11 24.63 8.07 -5.64
C VAL A 11 24.90 6.62 -5.24
N PHE A 12 25.59 5.86 -6.11
CA PHE A 12 25.93 4.48 -5.78
C PHE A 12 26.92 4.35 -4.63
N TYR A 13 27.83 5.32 -4.46
CA TYR A 13 28.71 5.36 -3.31
C TYR A 13 27.91 5.47 -2.00
N TYR A 14 26.96 6.41 -1.90
CA TYR A 14 26.13 6.54 -0.70
C TYR A 14 25.12 5.40 -0.55
N PHE A 15 24.64 4.81 -1.64
CA PHE A 15 23.82 3.62 -1.56
C PHE A 15 24.57 2.45 -0.92
N GLU A 16 25.80 2.21 -1.32
CA GLU A 16 26.70 1.20 -0.72
C GLU A 16 26.98 1.50 0.76
N GLU A 17 27.22 2.77 1.11
CA GLU A 17 27.43 3.19 2.51
C GLU A 17 26.20 2.85 3.38
N ILE A 18 24.99 3.18 2.93
CA ILE A 18 23.79 2.87 3.71
C ILE A 18 23.45 1.38 3.74
N CYS A 19 23.85 0.61 2.74
CA CYS A 19 23.76 -0.86 2.77
C CYS A 19 24.61 -1.48 3.90
N GLN A 20 25.64 -0.78 4.37
CA GLN A 20 26.42 -1.21 5.54
C GLN A 20 25.74 -0.90 6.87
N VAL A 21 24.63 -0.11 6.87
CA VAL A 21 23.95 0.34 8.08
C VAL A 21 22.61 -0.39 8.21
N PRO A 22 22.48 -1.35 9.14
CA PRO A 22 21.18 -1.98 9.43
C PRO A 22 20.10 -0.96 9.78
N ARG A 23 18.93 -1.07 9.09
CA ARG A 23 17.84 -0.10 9.19
C ARG A 23 16.42 -0.72 9.05
N PRO A 24 16.15 -1.84 9.76
CA PRO A 24 14.80 -2.41 9.75
C PRO A 24 13.78 -1.40 10.30
N SER A 25 12.55 -1.43 9.79
CA SER A 25 11.44 -0.61 10.32
C SER A 25 11.33 -0.75 11.84
N LYS A 26 11.12 0.36 12.54
CA LYS A 26 11.11 0.50 14.03
C LYS A 26 12.45 0.23 14.74
N ARG A 27 13.55 0.11 14.01
CA ARG A 27 14.89 -0.13 14.53
C ARG A 27 15.94 0.71 13.78
N GLU A 28 15.59 1.96 13.47
CA GLU A 28 16.36 2.88 12.62
C GLU A 28 17.45 3.65 13.39
N GLU A 29 17.73 3.33 14.64
CA GLU A 29 18.67 4.07 15.48
C GLU A 29 20.05 4.22 14.86
N LYS A 30 20.52 3.18 14.12
CA LYS A 30 21.83 3.18 13.48
C LYS A 30 21.88 4.15 12.29
N ILE A 31 20.88 4.11 11.42
CA ILE A 31 20.84 4.99 10.25
C ILE A 31 20.58 6.44 10.67
N ILE A 32 19.77 6.70 11.70
CA ILE A 32 19.59 8.04 12.31
C ILE A 32 20.92 8.57 12.81
N ALA A 33 21.71 7.74 13.51
CA ALA A 33 23.03 8.12 13.99
C ALA A 33 24.00 8.44 12.85
N TYR A 34 23.95 7.65 11.76
CA TYR A 34 24.72 7.86 10.54
C TYR A 34 24.38 9.21 9.89
N LEU A 35 23.08 9.52 9.68
CA LEU A 35 22.63 10.79 9.10
C LEU A 35 23.04 12.01 9.95
N LYS A 36 22.96 11.90 11.27
CA LYS A 36 23.43 12.96 12.18
C LYS A 36 24.95 13.15 12.14
N ALA A 37 25.72 12.07 11.97
CA ALA A 37 27.17 12.14 11.78
C ALA A 37 27.49 12.80 10.44
N PHE A 38 26.83 12.38 9.38
CA PHE A 38 26.95 12.94 8.03
C PHE A 38 26.72 14.46 8.02
N GLY A 39 25.63 14.94 8.64
CA GLY A 39 25.34 16.38 8.73
C GLY A 39 26.46 17.16 9.44
N ARG A 40 27.02 16.62 10.53
CA ARG A 40 28.17 17.23 11.22
C ARG A 40 29.45 17.24 10.37
N GLU A 41 29.74 16.16 9.68
CA GLU A 41 30.95 16.04 8.82
C GLU A 41 30.93 17.01 7.65
N HIS A 42 29.74 17.38 7.17
CA HIS A 42 29.53 18.31 6.09
C HIS A 42 29.17 19.74 6.54
N ASP A 43 29.27 20.05 7.84
CA ASP A 43 28.91 21.35 8.42
C ASP A 43 27.47 21.83 8.07
N LEU A 44 26.52 20.90 7.98
CA LEU A 44 25.12 21.16 7.62
C LEU A 44 24.22 21.21 8.87
N GLU A 45 23.29 22.19 8.88
CA GLU A 45 22.25 22.25 9.91
C GLU A 45 21.43 20.96 9.90
N THR A 46 21.46 20.24 11.03
CA THR A 46 20.78 18.95 11.16
C THR A 46 19.90 18.96 12.41
N LYS A 47 18.64 18.65 12.27
CA LYS A 47 17.70 18.49 13.40
C LYS A 47 16.95 17.18 13.31
N THR A 48 16.48 16.70 14.47
CA THR A 48 15.74 15.44 14.60
C THR A 48 14.51 15.72 15.45
N ASP A 49 13.37 15.15 15.11
CA ASP A 49 12.17 15.23 15.93
C ASP A 49 12.11 14.11 16.99
N GLU A 50 10.98 14.04 17.71
CA GLU A 50 10.78 13.13 18.86
C GLU A 50 10.73 11.64 18.43
N VAL A 51 10.33 11.34 17.20
CA VAL A 51 10.21 9.96 16.69
C VAL A 51 11.44 9.52 15.92
N GLY A 52 12.34 10.43 15.57
CA GLY A 52 13.59 10.13 14.88
C GLY A 52 13.66 10.60 13.43
N ASN A 53 12.65 11.30 12.90
CA ASN A 53 12.79 11.94 11.59
C ASN A 53 13.98 12.91 11.61
N VAL A 54 14.78 12.88 10.53
CA VAL A 54 15.97 13.73 10.41
C VAL A 54 15.73 14.73 9.28
N LEU A 55 16.05 15.99 9.52
CA LEU A 55 16.07 17.04 8.51
C LEU A 55 17.47 17.66 8.42
N ILE A 56 18.07 17.62 7.25
CA ILE A 56 19.36 18.22 6.93
C ILE A 56 19.16 19.35 5.94
N LYS A 57 19.66 20.56 6.28
CA LYS A 57 19.50 21.73 5.43
C LYS A 57 20.79 22.06 4.69
N LYS A 58 20.65 22.41 3.42
CA LYS A 58 21.76 22.90 2.61
C LYS A 58 21.45 24.30 2.08
N PRO A 59 22.32 25.31 2.31
CA PRO A 59 22.17 26.64 1.73
C PRO A 59 22.17 26.61 0.21
N ALA A 60 21.50 27.57 -0.42
CA ALA A 60 21.54 27.74 -1.86
C ALA A 60 22.98 27.94 -2.39
N THR A 61 23.22 27.48 -3.60
CA THR A 61 24.46 27.85 -4.30
C THR A 61 24.44 29.34 -4.68
N PRO A 62 25.60 29.98 -4.82
CA PRO A 62 25.68 31.42 -5.13
C PRO A 62 24.83 31.81 -6.34
N GLY A 63 23.97 32.81 -6.17
CA GLY A 63 23.07 33.32 -7.20
C GLY A 63 21.73 32.57 -7.32
N LYS A 64 21.46 31.56 -6.45
CA LYS A 64 20.21 30.78 -6.43
C LYS A 64 19.38 31.01 -5.15
N GLU A 65 19.73 32.02 -4.34
CA GLU A 65 19.08 32.27 -3.04
C GLU A 65 17.60 32.69 -3.19
N ASN A 66 17.24 33.21 -4.37
CA ASN A 66 15.88 33.63 -4.69
C ASN A 66 14.94 32.48 -5.09
N LEU A 67 15.45 31.27 -5.33
CA LEU A 67 14.61 30.14 -5.64
C LEU A 67 13.81 29.73 -4.41
N LYS A 68 12.62 29.18 -4.62
CA LYS A 68 11.83 28.55 -3.53
C LYS A 68 12.64 27.45 -2.87
N THR A 69 12.42 27.25 -1.58
CA THR A 69 13.05 26.14 -0.84
C THR A 69 12.41 24.82 -1.24
N VAL A 70 13.24 23.86 -1.62
CA VAL A 70 12.81 22.51 -1.99
C VAL A 70 13.10 21.55 -0.84
N ILE A 71 12.10 20.76 -0.49
CA ILE A 71 12.23 19.59 0.38
C ILE A 71 12.43 18.38 -0.52
N LEU A 72 13.55 17.66 -0.39
CA LEU A 72 13.72 16.31 -0.89
C LEU A 72 13.30 15.37 0.22
N GLN A 73 12.58 14.30 -0.11
CA GLN A 73 12.08 13.40 0.94
C GLN A 73 12.20 11.94 0.54
N SER A 74 12.69 11.15 1.50
CA SER A 74 12.77 9.67 1.43
C SER A 74 12.56 9.07 2.82
N HIS A 75 12.16 7.79 2.90
CA HIS A 75 12.15 7.05 4.16
C HIS A 75 13.46 6.27 4.35
N ILE A 76 13.86 6.07 5.63
CA ILE A 76 15.15 5.47 5.96
C ILE A 76 15.08 4.02 6.38
N ASP A 77 13.91 3.52 6.70
CA ASP A 77 13.69 2.11 7.01
C ASP A 77 13.62 1.25 5.74
N MET A 78 13.58 -0.05 5.90
CA MET A 78 13.39 -1.01 4.83
C MET A 78 12.64 -2.24 5.32
N VAL A 79 11.90 -2.89 4.43
CA VAL A 79 11.34 -4.22 4.64
C VAL A 79 12.46 -5.25 4.72
N CYS A 80 12.41 -6.13 5.71
CA CYS A 80 13.43 -7.13 6.00
C CYS A 80 12.92 -8.54 5.67
N GLU A 81 13.13 -8.98 4.44
CA GLU A 81 12.78 -10.32 3.96
C GLU A 81 14.00 -11.04 3.40
N LYS A 82 14.07 -12.36 3.61
CA LYS A 82 15.16 -13.20 3.10
C LYS A 82 14.65 -14.56 2.66
N ASN A 83 15.38 -15.20 1.75
CA ASN A 83 15.14 -16.59 1.39
C ASN A 83 15.41 -17.52 2.60
N SER A 84 14.65 -18.61 2.69
CA SER A 84 14.71 -19.53 3.83
C SER A 84 16.07 -20.25 4.01
N ASP A 85 16.88 -20.30 2.96
CA ASP A 85 18.22 -20.89 2.92
C ASP A 85 19.35 -19.88 3.16
N VAL A 86 19.02 -18.60 3.42
CA VAL A 86 19.97 -17.52 3.67
C VAL A 86 20.09 -17.24 5.16
N GLU A 87 21.30 -17.31 5.71
CA GLU A 87 21.59 -16.83 7.06
C GLU A 87 21.93 -15.33 6.98
N HIS A 88 21.09 -14.51 7.61
CA HIS A 88 21.25 -13.06 7.68
C HIS A 88 20.48 -12.50 8.88
N ASP A 89 21.08 -11.62 9.63
CA ASP A 89 20.46 -10.88 10.73
C ASP A 89 20.38 -9.39 10.36
N PHE A 90 19.22 -8.93 9.96
CA PHE A 90 18.97 -7.54 9.57
C PHE A 90 19.26 -6.50 10.67
N LEU A 91 19.45 -6.90 11.91
CA LEU A 91 19.87 -6.00 13.00
C LEU A 91 21.38 -5.76 13.05
N ILE A 92 22.17 -6.64 12.41
CA ILE A 92 23.62 -6.67 12.56
C ILE A 92 24.34 -6.67 11.21
N ASP A 93 23.86 -7.50 10.27
CA ASP A 93 24.56 -7.77 9.02
C ASP A 93 24.28 -6.70 7.96
N PRO A 94 25.29 -6.32 7.17
CA PRO A 94 25.12 -5.42 6.03
C PRO A 94 24.38 -6.12 4.88
N ILE A 95 23.70 -5.35 4.04
CA ILE A 95 23.16 -5.85 2.78
C ILE A 95 24.29 -6.01 1.77
N GLU A 96 24.50 -7.23 1.30
CA GLU A 96 25.50 -7.52 0.27
C GLU A 96 24.90 -7.35 -1.13
N THR A 97 25.33 -6.32 -1.85
CA THR A 97 24.86 -6.03 -3.21
C THR A 97 25.56 -6.89 -4.25
N VAL A 98 24.89 -7.12 -5.38
CA VAL A 98 25.43 -7.83 -6.55
C VAL A 98 24.84 -7.26 -7.83
N VAL A 99 25.68 -7.08 -8.85
CA VAL A 99 25.25 -6.67 -10.19
C VAL A 99 24.95 -7.90 -11.03
N ASP A 100 23.71 -7.99 -11.52
CA ASP A 100 23.23 -9.04 -12.42
C ASP A 100 22.68 -8.39 -13.71
N GLY A 101 23.51 -8.35 -14.75
CA GLY A 101 23.22 -7.66 -15.99
C GLY A 101 23.09 -6.14 -15.78
N GLU A 102 21.89 -5.60 -16.02
CA GLU A 102 21.55 -4.19 -15.78
C GLU A 102 20.91 -3.95 -14.40
N TRP A 103 20.80 -4.96 -13.57
CA TRP A 103 20.13 -4.90 -12.28
C TRP A 103 21.13 -4.95 -11.13
N LEU A 104 20.91 -4.11 -10.12
CA LEU A 104 21.51 -4.25 -8.80
C LEU A 104 20.54 -5.01 -7.91
N LYS A 105 21.01 -6.03 -7.20
CA LYS A 105 20.26 -6.92 -6.30
C LYS A 105 21.00 -7.12 -5.00
N ALA A 106 20.33 -7.71 -4.02
CA ALA A 106 20.97 -8.28 -2.84
C ALA A 106 21.15 -9.81 -2.96
N LYS A 107 22.01 -10.38 -2.15
CA LYS A 107 22.28 -11.82 -2.12
C LYS A 107 21.27 -12.56 -1.24
N GLY A 108 20.07 -12.76 -1.77
CA GLY A 108 19.02 -13.54 -1.12
C GLY A 108 18.26 -12.86 0.01
N THR A 109 18.42 -11.53 0.11
CA THR A 109 17.64 -10.66 1.00
C THR A 109 16.96 -9.57 0.17
N THR A 110 16.05 -8.80 0.78
CA THR A 110 15.65 -7.49 0.26
C THR A 110 16.88 -6.61 0.05
N LEU A 111 16.87 -5.77 -0.98
CA LEU A 111 17.96 -4.85 -1.32
C LEU A 111 17.88 -3.56 -0.49
N GLY A 112 16.66 -3.14 -0.15
CA GLY A 112 16.37 -1.85 0.49
C GLY A 112 16.63 -0.66 -0.45
N ALA A 113 16.49 -0.85 -1.77
CA ALA A 113 16.48 0.25 -2.73
C ALA A 113 15.24 1.14 -2.55
N ASP A 114 14.15 0.56 -2.12
CA ASP A 114 12.98 1.19 -1.54
C ASP A 114 13.24 1.49 -0.05
N ASN A 115 13.38 2.72 0.42
CA ASN A 115 13.68 3.93 -0.35
C ASN A 115 15.16 4.37 -0.19
N GLY A 116 16.07 3.40 -0.02
CA GLY A 116 17.51 3.66 0.15
C GLY A 116 18.12 4.42 -1.03
N ILE A 117 17.57 4.30 -2.24
CA ILE A 117 18.07 5.05 -3.39
C ILE A 117 17.71 6.54 -3.29
N GLY A 118 16.54 6.88 -2.73
CA GLY A 118 16.18 8.24 -2.37
C GLY A 118 17.15 8.82 -1.34
N VAL A 119 17.37 8.10 -0.23
CA VAL A 119 18.33 8.49 0.81
C VAL A 119 19.73 8.72 0.22
N ALA A 120 20.25 7.79 -0.58
CA ALA A 120 21.56 7.91 -1.22
C ALA A 120 21.65 9.13 -2.16
N THR A 121 20.57 9.42 -2.88
CA THR A 121 20.47 10.57 -3.77
C THR A 121 20.52 11.88 -2.99
N GLU A 122 19.78 11.99 -1.89
CA GLU A 122 19.83 13.15 -1.00
C GLU A 122 21.23 13.35 -0.41
N LEU A 123 21.87 12.30 0.08
CA LEU A 123 23.24 12.35 0.61
C LEU A 123 24.24 12.80 -0.47
N ALA A 124 24.10 12.31 -1.70
CA ALA A 124 24.96 12.72 -2.82
C ALA A 124 24.81 14.22 -3.13
N ILE A 125 23.58 14.75 -3.09
CA ILE A 125 23.32 16.19 -3.28
C ILE A 125 23.87 17.01 -2.10
N LEU A 126 23.64 16.55 -0.87
CA LEU A 126 24.13 17.23 0.34
C LEU A 126 25.66 17.35 0.38
N ALA A 127 26.37 16.30 -0.04
CA ALA A 127 27.85 16.30 -0.07
C ALA A 127 28.46 17.06 -1.26
N ALA A 128 27.71 17.23 -2.36
CA ALA A 128 28.24 17.84 -3.57
C ALA A 128 28.54 19.35 -3.39
N THR A 129 29.60 19.82 -4.04
CA THR A 129 29.99 21.23 -4.04
C THR A 129 29.88 21.89 -5.43
N ASP A 130 29.54 21.11 -6.44
CA ASP A 130 29.50 21.47 -7.86
C ASP A 130 28.09 21.38 -8.47
N ILE A 131 27.07 21.09 -7.67
CA ILE A 131 25.67 21.03 -8.09
C ILE A 131 24.98 22.37 -7.79
N GLU A 132 24.38 23.00 -8.80
CA GLU A 132 23.60 24.22 -8.65
C GLU A 132 22.19 23.91 -8.11
N HIS A 133 21.74 24.61 -7.06
CA HIS A 133 20.42 24.48 -6.46
C HIS A 133 20.02 25.69 -5.62
N GLY A 134 18.73 25.89 -5.42
CA GLY A 134 18.19 26.79 -4.39
C GLY A 134 18.40 26.25 -2.97
N PRO A 135 17.80 26.89 -1.94
CA PRO A 135 17.85 26.34 -0.59
C PRO A 135 17.20 24.95 -0.55
N LEU A 136 17.85 23.97 0.10
CA LEU A 136 17.36 22.60 0.23
C LEU A 136 17.11 22.20 1.69
N GLU A 137 16.07 21.42 1.87
CA GLU A 137 15.79 20.64 3.08
C GLU A 137 15.69 19.16 2.67
N CYS A 138 16.53 18.27 3.20
CA CYS A 138 16.44 16.84 3.00
C CYS A 138 15.77 16.22 4.21
N LEU A 139 14.57 15.68 4.00
CA LEU A 139 13.73 15.06 5.04
C LEU A 139 13.81 13.55 4.94
N PHE A 140 14.31 12.94 5.99
CA PHE A 140 14.43 11.48 6.15
C PHE A 140 13.43 11.02 7.19
N THR A 141 12.40 10.27 6.76
CA THR A 141 11.33 9.78 7.63
C THR A 141 11.60 8.36 8.14
N VAL A 142 11.10 8.05 9.34
CA VAL A 142 11.20 6.73 9.97
C VAL A 142 9.93 5.92 9.80
N ASP A 143 10.04 4.57 9.81
CA ASP A 143 8.95 3.61 9.88
C ASP A 143 7.82 3.91 8.87
N GLU A 144 8.17 4.09 7.61
CA GLU A 144 7.21 4.20 6.50
C GLU A 144 6.49 2.87 6.28
N GLU A 145 7.25 1.80 6.14
CA GLU A 145 6.87 0.47 5.67
C GLU A 145 5.87 -0.27 6.57
N THR A 146 5.79 0.08 7.86
CA THR A 146 4.89 -0.60 8.79
C THR A 146 3.76 0.28 9.31
N GLY A 147 3.82 1.60 9.10
CA GLY A 147 2.79 2.46 9.65
C GLY A 147 2.86 3.94 9.33
N LEU A 148 3.78 4.41 8.47
CA LEU A 148 3.98 5.83 8.15
C LEU A 148 4.24 6.67 9.42
N THR A 149 4.88 6.07 10.44
CA THR A 149 4.98 6.65 11.79
C THR A 149 5.68 8.00 11.77
N GLY A 150 6.75 8.13 10.98
CA GLY A 150 7.49 9.38 10.81
C GLY A 150 6.62 10.51 10.27
N ALA A 151 5.92 10.26 9.17
CA ALA A 151 5.04 11.24 8.56
C ALA A 151 3.84 11.59 9.45
N PHE A 152 3.27 10.61 10.17
CA PHE A 152 2.19 10.86 11.15
C PHE A 152 2.64 11.77 12.30
N ALA A 153 3.84 11.56 12.82
CA ALA A 153 4.35 12.30 13.98
C ALA A 153 4.87 13.70 13.62
N LEU A 154 5.15 13.97 12.35
CA LEU A 154 5.73 15.22 11.89
C LEU A 154 4.85 16.40 12.30
N LYS A 155 5.45 17.42 12.92
CA LYS A 155 4.75 18.60 13.43
C LYS A 155 4.88 19.78 12.45
N PRO A 156 3.85 20.65 12.31
CA PRO A 156 3.97 21.90 11.56
C PRO A 156 5.17 22.71 12.00
N GLY A 157 5.93 23.26 11.04
CA GLY A 157 7.15 24.05 11.30
C GLY A 157 8.44 23.22 11.42
N PHE A 158 8.38 21.90 11.32
CA PHE A 158 9.60 21.08 11.22
C PHE A 158 10.30 21.29 9.88
N MET A 159 9.55 21.33 8.78
CA MET A 159 10.01 21.80 7.46
C MET A 159 9.59 23.24 7.22
N THR A 160 10.29 23.91 6.31
CA THR A 160 9.98 25.32 5.92
C THR A 160 9.91 25.51 4.40
N GLY A 161 10.16 24.45 3.62
CA GLY A 161 10.12 24.50 2.16
C GLY A 161 8.73 24.68 1.57
N ASP A 162 8.68 25.23 0.36
CA ASP A 162 7.44 25.51 -0.40
C ASP A 162 7.08 24.35 -1.35
N ILE A 163 8.09 23.56 -1.73
CA ILE A 163 7.99 22.48 -2.71
C ILE A 163 8.56 21.21 -2.09
N LEU A 164 7.88 20.07 -2.28
CA LEU A 164 8.39 18.77 -1.86
C LEU A 164 8.50 17.85 -3.08
N ILE A 165 9.69 17.29 -3.25
CA ILE A 165 9.96 16.22 -4.21
C ILE A 165 10.16 14.93 -3.40
N ASN A 166 9.18 14.06 -3.44
CA ASN A 166 9.27 12.73 -2.85
C ASN A 166 10.03 11.81 -3.81
N LEU A 167 10.99 11.05 -3.27
CA LEU A 167 11.91 10.22 -4.06
C LEU A 167 11.57 8.72 -3.95
N ASP A 168 10.29 8.42 -3.69
CA ASP A 168 9.80 7.11 -3.32
C ASP A 168 8.93 6.45 -4.41
N SER A 169 9.17 6.81 -5.66
CA SER A 169 8.51 6.19 -6.81
C SER A 169 9.41 5.17 -7.49
N GLU A 170 8.80 4.10 -8.01
CA GLU A 170 9.48 2.89 -8.49
C GLU A 170 9.49 2.74 -10.02
N ASP A 171 9.06 3.76 -10.76
CA ASP A 171 8.95 3.71 -12.23
C ASP A 171 9.59 4.94 -12.88
N GLU A 172 10.73 4.73 -13.54
CA GLU A 172 11.38 5.78 -14.33
C GLU A 172 10.46 6.25 -15.46
N GLY A 173 10.38 7.58 -15.67
CA GLY A 173 9.52 8.19 -16.68
C GLY A 173 8.07 8.37 -16.22
N GLU A 174 7.77 8.14 -14.96
CA GLU A 174 6.46 8.39 -14.36
C GLU A 174 6.59 9.48 -13.27
N LEU A 175 5.63 10.41 -13.24
CA LEU A 175 5.52 11.49 -12.26
C LEU A 175 4.22 11.30 -11.50
N PHE A 176 4.30 11.09 -10.19
CA PHE A 176 3.11 10.96 -9.37
C PHE A 176 2.76 12.29 -8.71
N ILE A 177 1.48 12.66 -8.79
CA ILE A 177 0.94 13.91 -8.28
C ILE A 177 -0.25 13.71 -7.33
N GLY A 178 -0.46 12.47 -6.91
CA GLY A 178 -1.55 12.14 -6.01
C GLY A 178 -1.49 10.71 -5.52
N CYS A 179 -2.09 10.49 -4.36
CA CYS A 179 -2.23 9.15 -3.78
C CYS A 179 -3.56 9.01 -3.01
N ALA A 180 -4.01 7.78 -2.79
CA ALA A 180 -5.19 7.54 -1.97
C ALA A 180 -4.84 7.55 -0.49
N GLY A 181 -5.70 8.18 0.30
CA GLY A 181 -5.79 7.91 1.73
C GLY A 181 -6.55 6.62 2.00
N GLY A 182 -6.43 6.09 3.21
CA GLY A 182 -7.09 4.85 3.61
C GLY A 182 -7.71 4.92 5.00
N ALA A 183 -8.78 4.14 5.21
CA ALA A 183 -9.35 3.88 6.53
C ALA A 183 -9.93 2.47 6.55
N ASN A 184 -9.91 1.83 7.73
CA ASN A 184 -10.55 0.55 7.93
C ASN A 184 -11.82 0.71 8.76
N THR A 185 -12.88 0.02 8.34
CA THR A 185 -14.12 -0.13 9.11
C THR A 185 -14.23 -1.57 9.58
N THR A 186 -14.40 -1.75 10.88
CA THR A 186 -14.58 -3.04 11.53
C THR A 186 -16.02 -3.16 12.01
N ALA A 187 -16.69 -4.25 11.63
CA ALA A 187 -18.02 -4.60 12.11
C ALA A 187 -17.95 -5.91 12.91
N GLU A 188 -18.63 -5.96 14.07
CA GLU A 188 -18.71 -7.14 14.93
C GLU A 188 -20.17 -7.55 15.11
N PHE A 189 -20.50 -8.77 14.68
CA PHE A 189 -21.79 -9.42 14.94
C PHE A 189 -21.64 -10.33 16.14
N THR A 190 -22.32 -10.04 17.23
CA THR A 190 -22.44 -10.95 18.37
C THR A 190 -23.62 -11.88 18.13
N TYR A 191 -23.41 -13.20 18.22
CA TYR A 191 -24.47 -14.20 17.99
C TYR A 191 -24.68 -15.04 19.23
N GLN A 192 -25.90 -15.65 19.31
CA GLN A 192 -26.20 -16.65 20.30
C GLN A 192 -25.91 -18.05 19.67
N PRO A 193 -25.06 -18.88 20.28
CA PRO A 193 -24.89 -20.23 19.81
C PRO A 193 -26.17 -21.02 20.04
N VAL A 194 -26.64 -21.72 19.00
CA VAL A 194 -27.78 -22.63 19.07
C VAL A 194 -27.30 -24.06 18.81
N SER A 195 -27.97 -25.03 19.45
CA SER A 195 -27.67 -26.46 19.21
C SER A 195 -27.87 -26.79 17.74
N ALA A 196 -26.85 -27.34 17.11
CA ALA A 196 -26.93 -27.75 15.72
C ALA A 196 -27.81 -28.99 15.55
N PRO A 197 -28.71 -29.08 14.54
CA PRO A 197 -29.61 -30.20 14.34
C PRO A 197 -28.86 -31.50 13.97
N GLN A 198 -29.18 -32.63 14.59
CA GLN A 198 -28.43 -33.90 14.42
C GLN A 198 -28.71 -34.59 13.07
N ASP A 199 -29.92 -34.47 12.54
CA ASP A 199 -30.34 -35.17 11.31
C ASP A 199 -30.26 -34.28 10.05
N TYR A 200 -29.20 -33.49 9.96
CA TYR A 200 -28.93 -32.58 8.84
C TYR A 200 -27.70 -33.05 8.07
N PHE A 201 -27.62 -32.62 6.81
CA PHE A 201 -26.42 -32.72 5.98
C PHE A 201 -25.48 -31.57 6.29
N TYR A 202 -24.32 -31.89 6.87
CA TYR A 202 -23.25 -30.94 7.15
C TYR A 202 -22.25 -30.93 6.00
N PHE A 203 -21.87 -29.73 5.58
CA PHE A 203 -20.94 -29.55 4.49
C PHE A 203 -20.11 -28.30 4.67
N ARG A 204 -18.87 -28.37 4.24
CA ARG A 204 -18.00 -27.22 4.07
C ARG A 204 -18.05 -26.80 2.60
N VAL A 205 -18.35 -25.54 2.35
CA VAL A 205 -18.28 -24.93 1.03
C VAL A 205 -17.15 -23.90 1.03
N ALA A 206 -16.34 -23.89 -0.04
CA ALA A 206 -15.20 -22.99 -0.19
C ALA A 206 -15.13 -22.41 -1.60
N VAL A 207 -14.68 -21.17 -1.67
CA VAL A 207 -14.25 -20.48 -2.91
C VAL A 207 -12.74 -20.35 -2.81
N LYS A 208 -12.02 -20.79 -3.84
CA LYS A 208 -10.56 -20.86 -3.86
C LYS A 208 -9.97 -20.53 -5.23
N GLY A 209 -8.65 -20.38 -5.29
CA GLY A 209 -7.90 -20.23 -6.53
C GLY A 209 -8.03 -18.85 -7.17
N LEU A 210 -8.54 -17.85 -6.45
CA LEU A 210 -8.61 -16.48 -6.95
C LEU A 210 -7.21 -15.85 -7.02
N THR A 211 -7.05 -14.92 -7.95
CA THR A 211 -5.79 -14.20 -8.19
C THR A 211 -5.43 -13.32 -7.00
N GLY A 212 -6.41 -12.62 -6.42
CA GLY A 212 -6.18 -11.67 -5.34
C GLY A 212 -5.42 -10.44 -5.81
N GLY A 213 -4.70 -9.76 -4.90
CA GLY A 213 -3.89 -8.59 -5.19
C GLY A 213 -4.03 -7.50 -4.14
N HIS A 214 -3.39 -6.35 -4.40
CA HIS A 214 -3.46 -5.20 -3.51
C HIS A 214 -4.83 -4.54 -3.58
N SER A 215 -5.40 -4.18 -2.42
CA SER A 215 -6.77 -3.60 -2.34
C SER A 215 -6.89 -2.18 -2.91
N GLY A 216 -5.79 -1.55 -3.28
CA GLY A 216 -5.72 -0.29 -4.01
C GLY A 216 -5.43 -0.52 -5.49
N ASP A 217 -4.20 -0.87 -5.83
CA ASP A 217 -3.68 -0.91 -7.21
C ASP A 217 -4.32 -1.97 -8.10
N ASP A 218 -4.90 -2.99 -7.49
CA ASP A 218 -5.55 -4.07 -8.24
C ASP A 218 -7.09 -4.03 -8.16
N ILE A 219 -7.67 -3.06 -7.46
CA ILE A 219 -9.12 -3.03 -7.19
C ILE A 219 -9.97 -2.85 -8.45
N ASN A 220 -9.42 -2.23 -9.49
CA ASN A 220 -10.09 -1.99 -10.78
C ASN A 220 -9.77 -3.05 -11.85
N LYS A 221 -9.02 -4.10 -11.49
CA LYS A 221 -8.61 -5.13 -12.47
C LYS A 221 -9.65 -6.24 -12.66
N GLY A 222 -10.84 -6.07 -12.12
CA GLY A 222 -11.93 -7.04 -12.27
C GLY A 222 -11.72 -8.35 -11.49
N ARG A 223 -10.80 -8.37 -10.52
CA ARG A 223 -10.54 -9.54 -9.68
C ARG A 223 -11.68 -9.78 -8.71
N ALA A 224 -12.02 -11.06 -8.52
CA ALA A 224 -13.09 -11.46 -7.62
C ALA A 224 -12.66 -11.38 -6.15
N ASN A 225 -13.64 -11.14 -5.28
CA ASN A 225 -13.47 -11.17 -3.83
C ASN A 225 -14.12 -12.44 -3.27
N ALA A 226 -13.32 -13.35 -2.70
CA ALA A 226 -13.79 -14.65 -2.22
C ALA A 226 -14.90 -14.53 -1.17
N ASN A 227 -14.84 -13.52 -0.27
CA ASN A 227 -15.88 -13.29 0.73
C ASN A 227 -17.23 -12.93 0.10
N LYS A 228 -17.21 -12.12 -0.95
CA LYS A 228 -18.44 -11.75 -1.69
C LYS A 228 -19.02 -12.94 -2.44
N LEU A 229 -18.18 -13.73 -3.10
CA LEU A 229 -18.62 -14.91 -3.84
C LEU A 229 -19.19 -15.98 -2.90
N LEU A 230 -18.50 -16.28 -1.81
CA LEU A 230 -19.03 -17.22 -0.80
C LEU A 230 -20.36 -16.74 -0.25
N ASN A 231 -20.44 -15.48 0.16
CA ASN A 231 -21.66 -14.92 0.73
C ASN A 231 -22.83 -14.90 -0.27
N ARG A 232 -22.59 -14.66 -1.56
CA ARG A 232 -23.60 -14.74 -2.61
C ARG A 232 -24.21 -16.14 -2.67
N PHE A 233 -23.40 -17.18 -2.64
CA PHE A 233 -23.87 -18.56 -2.61
C PHE A 233 -24.65 -18.87 -1.33
N LEU A 234 -24.11 -18.52 -0.16
CA LEU A 234 -24.80 -18.75 1.12
C LEU A 234 -26.17 -18.03 1.18
N THR A 235 -26.25 -16.85 0.62
CA THR A 235 -27.51 -16.08 0.53
C THR A 235 -28.53 -16.77 -0.39
N GLN A 236 -28.09 -17.32 -1.52
CA GLN A 236 -28.93 -18.14 -2.41
C GLN A 236 -29.45 -19.38 -1.70
N LEU A 237 -28.57 -20.10 -0.97
CA LEU A 237 -28.98 -21.27 -0.19
C LEU A 237 -30.00 -20.90 0.90
N ALA A 238 -29.73 -19.84 1.67
CA ALA A 238 -30.62 -19.36 2.74
C ALA A 238 -32.01 -18.92 2.23
N SER A 239 -32.11 -18.55 0.95
CA SER A 239 -33.40 -18.23 0.31
C SER A 239 -34.23 -19.46 -0.10
N LYS A 240 -33.58 -20.60 -0.29
CA LYS A 240 -34.19 -21.85 -0.76
C LYS A 240 -34.39 -22.88 0.35
N TYR A 241 -33.47 -22.92 1.31
CA TYR A 241 -33.38 -23.97 2.33
C TYR A 241 -33.32 -23.40 3.73
N ILE A 242 -33.65 -24.23 4.72
CA ILE A 242 -33.32 -23.95 6.13
C ILE A 242 -31.81 -24.15 6.29
N LEU A 243 -31.04 -23.07 6.25
CA LEU A 243 -29.59 -23.09 6.32
C LEU A 243 -29.11 -22.73 7.73
N TYR A 244 -28.39 -23.60 8.39
CA TYR A 244 -27.62 -23.30 9.58
C TYR A 244 -26.17 -22.96 9.18
N LEU A 245 -25.69 -21.82 9.62
CA LEU A 245 -24.29 -21.39 9.47
C LEU A 245 -23.55 -21.73 10.77
N CYS A 246 -22.53 -22.59 10.70
CA CYS A 246 -21.76 -23.03 11.86
C CYS A 246 -20.44 -22.24 11.94
N GLU A 247 -19.73 -22.12 10.80
CA GLU A 247 -18.47 -21.41 10.71
C GLU A 247 -18.42 -20.58 9.44
N ILE A 248 -17.70 -19.46 9.50
CA ILE A 248 -17.37 -18.65 8.33
C ILE A 248 -15.98 -18.05 8.50
N ASP A 249 -15.16 -18.16 7.46
CA ASP A 249 -13.80 -17.63 7.43
C ASP A 249 -13.41 -17.22 6.01
N GLY A 250 -12.77 -16.05 5.85
CA GLY A 250 -12.20 -15.63 4.58
C GLY A 250 -11.38 -14.36 4.67
N GLY A 251 -10.33 -14.28 3.86
CA GLY A 251 -9.38 -13.17 3.84
C GLY A 251 -8.55 -13.05 5.13
N ASN A 252 -7.41 -12.38 5.06
CA ASN A 252 -6.51 -12.22 6.21
C ASN A 252 -6.04 -10.76 6.38
N LEU A 253 -5.57 -10.12 5.31
CA LEU A 253 -4.95 -8.81 5.35
C LEU A 253 -5.93 -7.73 4.90
N HIS A 254 -5.95 -6.60 5.60
CA HIS A 254 -6.84 -5.48 5.29
C HIS A 254 -6.54 -4.83 3.93
N ASN A 255 -5.29 -4.88 3.48
CA ASN A 255 -4.83 -4.33 2.21
C ASN A 255 -4.78 -5.33 1.04
N ALA A 256 -5.35 -6.53 1.20
CA ALA A 256 -5.39 -7.55 0.16
C ALA A 256 -6.83 -7.89 -0.25
N ILE A 257 -7.03 -8.18 -1.54
CA ILE A 257 -8.28 -8.75 -2.08
C ILE A 257 -8.32 -10.24 -1.67
N PRO A 258 -9.35 -10.71 -0.95
CA PRO A 258 -9.42 -12.09 -0.48
C PRO A 258 -9.40 -13.12 -1.60
N ARG A 259 -8.49 -14.07 -1.52
CA ARG A 259 -8.31 -15.14 -2.52
C ARG A 259 -9.10 -16.39 -2.21
N GLU A 260 -9.43 -16.60 -0.93
CA GLU A 260 -10.11 -17.77 -0.42
C GLU A 260 -11.11 -17.39 0.66
N ALA A 261 -12.23 -18.11 0.70
CA ALA A 261 -13.21 -18.04 1.76
C ALA A 261 -13.94 -19.37 1.87
N GLN A 262 -14.38 -19.72 3.09
CA GLN A 262 -15.09 -20.97 3.37
C GLN A 262 -16.14 -20.80 4.46
N ALA A 263 -17.13 -21.70 4.47
CA ALA A 263 -18.12 -21.78 5.52
C ALA A 263 -18.49 -23.25 5.81
N LEU A 264 -18.74 -23.56 7.08
CA LEU A 264 -19.38 -24.80 7.50
C LEU A 264 -20.86 -24.55 7.69
N CYS A 265 -21.68 -25.33 6.99
CA CYS A 265 -23.14 -25.17 6.95
C CYS A 265 -23.85 -26.50 7.18
N ALA A 266 -25.14 -26.41 7.53
CA ALA A 266 -26.03 -27.55 7.56
C ALA A 266 -27.39 -27.23 6.93
N VAL A 267 -27.93 -28.20 6.17
CA VAL A 267 -29.29 -28.16 5.62
C VAL A 267 -30.02 -29.48 5.93
N PRO A 268 -31.35 -29.54 5.86
CA PRO A 268 -32.05 -30.81 6.00
C PRO A 268 -31.50 -31.89 5.09
N MET A 269 -31.35 -33.12 5.55
CA MET A 269 -30.77 -34.23 4.79
C MET A 269 -31.39 -34.46 3.43
N LYS A 270 -32.72 -34.18 3.29
CA LYS A 270 -33.45 -34.29 2.02
C LYS A 270 -32.94 -33.33 0.95
N ASP A 271 -32.31 -32.21 1.35
CA ASP A 271 -31.86 -31.13 0.43
C ASP A 271 -30.39 -31.29 0.00
N LYS A 272 -29.72 -32.35 0.49
CA LYS A 272 -28.30 -32.63 0.25
C LYS A 272 -27.91 -32.57 -1.26
N GLU A 273 -28.63 -33.31 -2.09
CA GLU A 273 -28.26 -33.38 -3.52
C GLU A 273 -28.65 -32.08 -4.25
N SER A 274 -29.71 -31.40 -3.82
CA SER A 274 -30.11 -30.10 -4.36
C SER A 274 -29.03 -29.03 -4.11
N VAL A 275 -28.43 -28.98 -2.93
CA VAL A 275 -27.32 -28.07 -2.61
C VAL A 275 -26.11 -28.32 -3.50
N ARG A 276 -25.79 -29.59 -3.81
CA ARG A 276 -24.68 -29.95 -4.72
C ARG A 276 -24.96 -29.50 -6.14
N VAL A 277 -26.20 -29.67 -6.60
CA VAL A 277 -26.63 -29.19 -7.93
C VAL A 277 -26.55 -27.65 -7.99
N ASP A 278 -27.06 -26.98 -6.95
CA ASP A 278 -27.00 -25.49 -6.86
C ASP A 278 -25.54 -25.00 -6.89
N LEU A 279 -24.59 -25.68 -6.21
CA LEU A 279 -23.18 -25.31 -6.28
C LEU A 279 -22.60 -25.47 -7.68
N ASN A 280 -22.90 -26.58 -8.36
CA ASN A 280 -22.43 -26.78 -9.72
C ASN A 280 -22.92 -25.71 -10.71
N ILE A 281 -24.20 -25.33 -10.57
CA ILE A 281 -24.79 -24.23 -11.35
C ILE A 281 -24.06 -22.92 -11.03
N TYR A 282 -23.91 -22.62 -9.74
CA TYR A 282 -23.23 -21.43 -9.29
C TYR A 282 -21.76 -21.37 -9.77
N THR A 283 -21.05 -22.49 -9.73
CA THR A 283 -19.67 -22.58 -10.26
C THR A 283 -19.61 -22.21 -11.72
N ALA A 284 -20.51 -22.75 -12.55
CA ALA A 284 -20.57 -22.44 -13.97
C ALA A 284 -20.90 -20.95 -14.24
N GLU A 285 -21.76 -20.33 -13.40
CA GLU A 285 -22.01 -18.89 -13.44
C GLU A 285 -20.74 -18.08 -13.15
N LEU A 286 -20.00 -18.44 -12.11
CA LEU A 286 -18.75 -17.76 -11.73
C LEU A 286 -17.65 -17.93 -12.78
N GLU A 287 -17.48 -19.13 -13.33
CA GLU A 287 -16.53 -19.39 -14.41
C GLU A 287 -16.82 -18.52 -15.65
N ASN A 288 -18.09 -18.30 -15.96
CA ASN A 288 -18.49 -17.41 -17.05
C ASN A 288 -18.28 -15.92 -16.69
N GLU A 289 -18.65 -15.48 -15.48
CA GLU A 289 -18.51 -14.08 -15.03
C GLU A 289 -17.04 -13.64 -14.94
N TYR A 290 -16.15 -14.53 -14.51
CA TYR A 290 -14.75 -14.23 -14.20
C TYR A 290 -13.73 -14.92 -15.13
N ALA A 291 -14.15 -15.42 -16.28
CA ALA A 291 -13.32 -16.16 -17.22
C ALA A 291 -11.99 -15.45 -17.58
N ALA A 292 -12.04 -14.12 -17.71
CA ALA A 292 -10.89 -13.32 -18.11
C ALA A 292 -9.92 -12.99 -16.95
N THR A 293 -10.39 -12.96 -15.72
CA THR A 293 -9.62 -12.43 -14.57
C THR A 293 -9.26 -13.48 -13.53
N GLU A 294 -10.00 -14.61 -13.48
CA GLU A 294 -9.85 -15.66 -12.47
C GLU A 294 -9.75 -17.06 -13.10
N PRO A 295 -8.69 -17.37 -13.87
CA PRO A 295 -8.59 -18.62 -14.62
C PRO A 295 -8.50 -19.87 -13.72
N ASN A 296 -8.15 -19.71 -12.42
CA ASN A 296 -8.00 -20.81 -11.48
C ASN A 296 -9.12 -20.83 -10.43
N LEU A 297 -10.19 -20.03 -10.63
CA LEU A 297 -11.35 -20.02 -9.74
C LEU A 297 -11.96 -21.42 -9.65
N ARG A 298 -12.22 -21.86 -8.45
CA ARG A 298 -12.94 -23.11 -8.19
C ARG A 298 -13.76 -23.00 -6.92
N THR A 299 -14.84 -23.76 -6.87
CA THR A 299 -15.61 -23.99 -5.66
C THR A 299 -15.48 -25.44 -5.23
N GLU A 300 -15.50 -25.68 -3.94
CA GLU A 300 -15.40 -27.02 -3.37
C GLU A 300 -16.53 -27.24 -2.36
N LEU A 301 -17.08 -28.46 -2.31
CA LEU A 301 -18.02 -28.88 -1.29
C LEU A 301 -17.60 -30.25 -0.74
N SER A 302 -17.27 -30.30 0.54
CA SER A 302 -16.99 -31.54 1.26
C SER A 302 -18.08 -31.83 2.28
N SER A 303 -18.42 -33.12 2.46
CA SER A 303 -19.27 -33.55 3.56
C SER A 303 -18.50 -33.49 4.85
N GLU A 304 -19.13 -32.99 5.91
CA GLU A 304 -18.51 -32.82 7.23
C GLU A 304 -19.29 -33.55 8.33
N SER A 305 -18.62 -33.76 9.45
CA SER A 305 -19.27 -34.26 10.67
C SER A 305 -20.15 -33.16 11.28
N PRO A 306 -21.23 -33.53 12.00
CA PRO A 306 -22.06 -32.55 12.68
C PRO A 306 -21.26 -31.66 13.64
N CYS A 307 -21.44 -30.35 13.59
CA CYS A 307 -20.94 -29.44 14.61
C CYS A 307 -21.84 -29.46 15.86
N LYS A 308 -21.33 -28.99 16.99
CA LYS A 308 -22.11 -28.93 18.23
C LYS A 308 -23.07 -27.75 18.25
N GLU A 309 -22.64 -26.65 17.74
CA GLU A 309 -23.31 -25.35 17.78
C GLU A 309 -23.31 -24.68 16.42
N ALA A 310 -24.32 -23.90 16.15
CA ALA A 310 -24.45 -23.03 14.98
C ALA A 310 -24.73 -21.59 15.43
N ILE A 311 -24.53 -20.66 14.54
CA ILE A 311 -24.92 -19.25 14.70
C ILE A 311 -26.46 -19.21 14.65
N ASP A 312 -27.11 -18.49 15.56
CA ASP A 312 -28.56 -18.32 15.51
C ASP A 312 -29.02 -17.78 14.16
N MET A 313 -30.20 -18.23 13.71
CA MET A 313 -30.76 -17.95 12.38
C MET A 313 -30.93 -16.45 12.11
N THR A 314 -31.26 -15.68 13.14
CA THR A 314 -31.47 -14.23 13.02
C THR A 314 -30.16 -13.52 12.72
N THR A 315 -29.14 -13.78 13.54
CA THR A 315 -27.81 -13.19 13.34
C THR A 315 -27.19 -13.67 12.04
N ALA A 316 -27.28 -14.96 11.70
CA ALA A 316 -26.81 -15.48 10.41
C ALA A 316 -27.48 -14.76 9.22
N GLY A 317 -28.81 -14.60 9.28
CA GLY A 317 -29.56 -13.89 8.24
C GLY A 317 -29.17 -12.40 8.12
N HIS A 318 -28.92 -11.73 9.23
CA HIS A 318 -28.46 -10.34 9.25
C HIS A 318 -27.05 -10.21 8.69
N LEU A 319 -26.13 -11.07 9.12
CA LEU A 319 -24.77 -11.15 8.62
C LEU A 319 -24.73 -11.31 7.09
N LEU A 320 -25.43 -12.33 6.56
CA LEU A 320 -25.44 -12.60 5.12
C LEU A 320 -25.98 -11.41 4.32
N ARG A 321 -27.06 -10.76 4.78
CA ARG A 321 -27.62 -9.59 4.10
C ARG A 321 -26.68 -8.38 4.18
N ALA A 322 -26.06 -8.12 5.33
CA ALA A 322 -25.13 -7.01 5.50
C ALA A 322 -23.90 -7.18 4.60
N VAL A 323 -23.29 -8.38 4.58
CA VAL A 323 -22.16 -8.70 3.70
C VAL A 323 -22.57 -8.65 2.22
N TYR A 324 -23.82 -8.97 1.89
CA TYR A 324 -24.34 -8.83 0.53
C TYR A 324 -24.44 -7.35 0.12
N ALA A 325 -25.04 -6.53 0.98
CA ALA A 325 -25.34 -5.12 0.73
C ALA A 325 -24.09 -4.22 0.74
N VAL A 326 -23.09 -4.53 1.57
CA VAL A 326 -21.89 -3.71 1.72
C VAL A 326 -21.14 -3.59 0.39
N HIS A 327 -20.73 -2.36 0.03
CA HIS A 327 -19.99 -2.12 -1.21
C HIS A 327 -18.60 -2.79 -1.20
N ASN A 328 -18.22 -3.35 -2.35
CA ASN A 328 -16.86 -3.87 -2.60
C ASN A 328 -16.45 -3.57 -4.04
N GLY A 329 -15.23 -3.11 -4.24
CA GLY A 329 -14.70 -2.72 -5.54
C GLY A 329 -14.61 -1.19 -5.72
N VAL A 330 -14.49 -0.76 -6.96
CA VAL A 330 -14.47 0.65 -7.34
C VAL A 330 -15.83 1.29 -7.10
N TYR A 331 -15.84 2.43 -6.41
CA TYR A 331 -17.03 3.24 -6.21
C TYR A 331 -17.08 4.45 -7.15
N ALA A 332 -15.95 5.15 -7.26
CA ALA A 332 -15.82 6.30 -8.16
C ALA A 332 -14.47 6.30 -8.89
N MET A 333 -14.49 6.75 -10.13
CA MET A 333 -13.28 7.06 -10.90
C MET A 333 -12.94 8.54 -10.78
N SER A 334 -11.66 8.86 -10.88
CA SER A 334 -11.17 10.25 -10.86
C SER A 334 -11.77 11.04 -12.02
N GLN A 335 -12.19 12.27 -11.72
CA GLN A 335 -12.63 13.23 -12.74
C GLN A 335 -11.45 13.98 -13.36
N ASP A 336 -10.32 14.03 -12.67
CA ASP A 336 -9.14 14.79 -13.06
C ASP A 336 -8.15 13.94 -13.88
N ILE A 337 -8.05 12.63 -13.59
CA ILE A 337 -7.11 11.72 -14.27
C ILE A 337 -7.86 10.52 -14.84
N PRO A 338 -7.95 10.37 -16.16
CA PRO A 338 -8.60 9.22 -16.80
C PRO A 338 -7.98 7.88 -16.40
N GLY A 339 -8.83 6.92 -16.06
CA GLY A 339 -8.41 5.57 -15.68
C GLY A 339 -7.97 5.39 -14.23
N LEU A 340 -7.81 6.48 -13.46
CA LEU A 340 -7.50 6.42 -12.03
C LEU A 340 -8.76 6.14 -11.21
N VAL A 341 -8.67 5.23 -10.26
CA VAL A 341 -9.69 5.07 -9.22
C VAL A 341 -9.60 6.21 -8.22
N GLU A 342 -10.71 6.89 -7.96
CA GLU A 342 -10.78 7.91 -6.90
C GLU A 342 -11.13 7.27 -5.56
N THR A 343 -12.23 6.47 -5.53
CA THR A 343 -12.78 5.91 -4.30
C THR A 343 -13.13 4.44 -4.48
N SER A 344 -12.74 3.62 -3.51
CA SER A 344 -13.03 2.18 -3.49
C SER A 344 -13.23 1.65 -2.08
N SER A 345 -13.77 0.44 -1.99
CA SER A 345 -13.84 -0.35 -0.77
C SER A 345 -13.49 -1.80 -1.04
N ASN A 346 -12.79 -2.45 -0.12
CA ASN A 346 -12.46 -3.87 -0.17
C ASN A 346 -13.02 -4.58 1.07
N LEU A 347 -13.85 -5.61 0.88
CA LEU A 347 -14.29 -6.51 1.96
C LEU A 347 -13.14 -7.47 2.28
N ALA A 348 -12.24 -7.05 3.17
CA ALA A 348 -10.94 -7.66 3.36
C ALA A 348 -10.97 -8.99 4.12
N SER A 349 -11.74 -9.08 5.19
CA SER A 349 -11.81 -10.33 5.96
C SER A 349 -13.15 -10.53 6.68
N ILE A 350 -13.50 -11.79 6.88
CA ILE A 350 -14.58 -12.26 7.75
C ILE A 350 -13.99 -13.33 8.64
N LYS A 351 -14.01 -13.15 9.95
CA LYS A 351 -13.40 -14.05 10.93
C LYS A 351 -14.34 -14.31 12.09
N GLN A 352 -14.51 -15.59 12.43
CA GLN A 352 -15.10 -15.95 13.70
C GLN A 352 -14.03 -15.79 14.79
N VAL A 353 -14.36 -15.06 15.85
CA VAL A 353 -13.44 -14.74 16.94
C VAL A 353 -14.03 -15.15 18.29
N GLU A 354 -13.21 -15.10 19.34
CA GLU A 354 -13.65 -15.44 20.69
C GLU A 354 -14.86 -14.60 21.14
N GLY A 355 -15.68 -15.15 22.05
CA GLY A 355 -16.85 -14.47 22.61
C GLY A 355 -18.09 -14.51 21.72
N ASN A 356 -18.21 -15.54 20.87
CA ASN A 356 -19.34 -15.70 19.94
C ASN A 356 -19.55 -14.49 19.03
N LYS A 357 -18.45 -14.01 18.46
CA LYS A 357 -18.43 -12.86 17.57
C LYS A 357 -17.93 -13.21 16.17
N ILE A 358 -18.48 -12.51 15.18
CA ILE A 358 -17.96 -12.53 13.81
C ILE A 358 -17.46 -11.12 13.52
N LYS A 359 -16.16 -11.02 13.29
CA LYS A 359 -15.47 -9.77 12.96
C LYS A 359 -15.28 -9.65 11.45
N ILE A 360 -15.72 -8.53 10.90
CA ILE A 360 -15.57 -8.19 9.49
C ILE A 360 -14.71 -6.94 9.40
N VAL A 361 -13.70 -6.95 8.53
CA VAL A 361 -12.88 -5.79 8.24
C VAL A 361 -13.05 -5.42 6.78
N THR A 362 -13.31 -4.14 6.54
CA THR A 362 -13.32 -3.52 5.21
C THR A 362 -12.30 -2.40 5.16
N SER A 363 -11.67 -2.18 4.01
CA SER A 363 -10.71 -1.10 3.79
C SER A 363 -11.24 -0.15 2.73
N GLN A 364 -11.41 1.12 3.06
CA GLN A 364 -11.85 2.18 2.18
C GLN A 364 -10.67 3.04 1.76
N ARG A 365 -10.59 3.38 0.48
CA ARG A 365 -9.55 4.25 -0.09
C ARG A 365 -10.15 5.38 -0.91
N SER A 366 -9.57 6.56 -0.81
CA SER A 366 -9.89 7.69 -1.70
C SER A 366 -8.77 8.73 -1.69
N SER A 367 -8.52 9.36 -2.83
CA SER A 367 -7.66 10.56 -2.92
C SER A 367 -8.34 11.81 -2.35
N ILE A 368 -9.67 11.76 -2.12
CA ILE A 368 -10.47 12.84 -1.57
C ILE A 368 -10.97 12.45 -0.17
N LEU A 369 -10.56 13.21 0.84
CA LEU A 369 -10.89 12.91 2.24
C LEU A 369 -12.40 12.84 2.52
N SER A 370 -13.18 13.75 1.94
CA SER A 370 -14.65 13.74 2.12
C SER A 370 -15.29 12.51 1.49
N SER A 371 -14.87 12.10 0.29
CA SER A 371 -15.34 10.89 -0.38
C SER A 371 -14.96 9.63 0.38
N ARG A 372 -13.75 9.58 0.97
CA ARG A 372 -13.34 8.47 1.84
C ARG A 372 -14.25 8.36 3.07
N LYS A 373 -14.53 9.50 3.74
CA LYS A 373 -15.42 9.54 4.90
C LYS A 373 -16.85 9.10 4.54
N ASP A 374 -17.37 9.55 3.40
CA ASP A 374 -18.69 9.16 2.90
C ASP A 374 -18.76 7.65 2.61
N MET A 375 -17.76 7.10 1.93
CA MET A 375 -17.67 5.65 1.71
C MET A 375 -17.61 4.87 3.04
N SER A 376 -16.83 5.33 4.01
CA SER A 376 -16.76 4.69 5.33
C SER A 376 -18.13 4.73 6.04
N GLU A 377 -18.88 5.83 5.90
CA GLU A 377 -20.25 5.94 6.50
C GLU A 377 -21.27 5.08 5.77
N MET A 378 -21.17 4.91 4.45
CA MET A 378 -22.01 3.95 3.70
C MET A 378 -21.77 2.52 4.19
N ILE A 379 -20.50 2.11 4.34
CA ILE A 379 -20.11 0.79 4.86
C ILE A 379 -20.62 0.62 6.30
N ARG A 380 -20.39 1.62 7.15
CA ARG A 380 -20.86 1.64 8.53
C ARG A 380 -22.39 1.48 8.61
N SER A 381 -23.10 2.24 7.81
CA SER A 381 -24.57 2.20 7.77
C SER A 381 -25.09 0.82 7.37
N ALA A 382 -24.50 0.18 6.35
CA ALA A 382 -24.89 -1.16 5.92
C ALA A 382 -24.73 -2.21 7.04
N PHE A 383 -23.63 -2.17 7.79
CA PHE A 383 -23.41 -3.08 8.90
C PHE A 383 -24.30 -2.78 10.12
N LEU A 384 -24.53 -1.51 10.43
CA LEU A 384 -25.47 -1.10 11.51
C LEU A 384 -26.90 -1.58 11.21
N LEU A 385 -27.38 -1.44 9.97
CA LEU A 385 -28.69 -1.98 9.54
C LEU A 385 -28.75 -3.51 9.69
N GLY A 386 -27.61 -4.21 9.58
CA GLY A 386 -27.47 -5.62 9.87
C GLY A 386 -27.39 -5.95 11.37
N GLY A 387 -27.37 -4.96 12.26
CA GLY A 387 -27.30 -5.16 13.71
C GLY A 387 -25.89 -5.39 14.25
N ALA A 388 -24.83 -5.04 13.52
CA ALA A 388 -23.46 -5.12 14.00
C ALA A 388 -23.09 -3.91 14.87
N GLU A 389 -22.13 -4.08 15.76
CA GLU A 389 -21.35 -2.99 16.33
C GLU A 389 -20.27 -2.58 15.33
N VAL A 390 -20.13 -1.28 15.07
CA VAL A 390 -19.23 -0.81 14.00
C VAL A 390 -18.31 0.29 14.51
N THR A 391 -17.02 0.12 14.23
CA THR A 391 -15.98 1.11 14.47
C THR A 391 -15.24 1.43 13.18
N THR A 392 -14.95 2.72 12.94
CA THR A 392 -14.13 3.16 11.82
C THR A 392 -12.89 3.84 12.38
N GLY A 393 -11.71 3.40 11.95
CA GLY A 393 -10.44 4.02 12.32
C GLY A 393 -10.29 5.41 11.68
N GLU A 394 -9.45 6.26 12.25
CA GLU A 394 -9.16 7.60 11.71
C GLU A 394 -8.57 7.52 10.29
N GLY A 395 -7.73 6.50 10.07
CA GLY A 395 -7.04 6.30 8.80
C GLY A 395 -5.99 7.37 8.53
N TYR A 396 -5.57 7.47 7.28
CA TYR A 396 -4.61 8.46 6.80
C TYR A 396 -5.19 9.21 5.60
N PRO A 397 -4.83 10.50 5.41
CA PRO A 397 -5.34 11.31 4.32
C PRO A 397 -4.75 10.89 2.97
N GLY A 398 -5.44 11.23 1.88
CA GLY A 398 -4.91 11.14 0.53
C GLY A 398 -4.25 12.45 0.11
N TRP A 399 -3.58 12.38 -1.02
CA TRP A 399 -3.06 13.51 -1.76
C TRP A 399 -3.87 13.67 -3.06
N LYS A 400 -4.76 14.66 -3.07
CA LYS A 400 -5.58 14.92 -4.26
C LYS A 400 -4.68 15.39 -5.41
N PRO A 401 -4.78 14.78 -6.60
CA PRO A 401 -4.00 15.19 -7.76
C PRO A 401 -4.21 16.68 -8.11
N ASN A 402 -3.10 17.39 -8.37
CA ASN A 402 -3.10 18.76 -8.87
C ASN A 402 -2.38 18.82 -10.21
N THR A 403 -3.12 18.83 -11.31
CA THR A 403 -2.57 18.90 -12.68
C THR A 403 -2.02 20.28 -13.05
N ASP A 404 -2.35 21.33 -12.28
CA ASP A 404 -1.89 22.70 -12.48
C ASP A 404 -0.68 23.05 -11.59
N SER A 405 -0.07 22.06 -10.95
CA SER A 405 1.08 22.23 -10.05
C SER A 405 2.27 22.87 -10.80
N PRO A 406 2.85 23.97 -10.29
CA PRO A 406 4.06 24.57 -10.84
C PRO A 406 5.26 23.60 -10.85
N VAL A 407 5.48 22.82 -9.78
CA VAL A 407 6.60 21.87 -9.74
C VAL A 407 6.39 20.71 -10.71
N LEU A 408 5.15 20.26 -10.91
CA LEU A 408 4.84 19.27 -11.94
C LEU A 408 5.25 19.78 -13.33
N LYS A 409 4.90 21.01 -13.66
CA LYS A 409 5.28 21.60 -14.95
C LYS A 409 6.80 21.62 -15.13
N VAL A 410 7.54 22.04 -14.12
CA VAL A 410 9.02 22.03 -14.15
C VAL A 410 9.53 20.60 -14.36
N ALA A 411 9.00 19.61 -13.66
CA ALA A 411 9.42 18.22 -13.78
C ALA A 411 9.13 17.65 -15.19
N VAL A 412 7.94 17.93 -15.75
CA VAL A 412 7.57 17.51 -17.12
C VAL A 412 8.48 18.14 -18.16
N ASP A 413 8.68 19.47 -18.09
CA ASP A 413 9.51 20.21 -19.04
C ASP A 413 10.98 19.76 -18.99
N SER A 414 11.50 19.54 -17.77
CA SER A 414 12.86 18.99 -17.53
C SER A 414 13.02 17.59 -18.13
N TYR A 415 12.09 16.69 -17.86
CA TYR A 415 12.15 15.32 -18.39
C TYR A 415 12.14 15.30 -19.93
N LYS A 416 11.20 16.06 -20.52
CA LYS A 416 11.09 16.21 -21.98
C LYS A 416 12.34 16.81 -22.63
N LYS A 417 12.92 17.82 -22.00
CA LYS A 417 14.19 18.44 -22.42
C LYS A 417 15.34 17.46 -22.41
N LEU A 418 15.47 16.65 -21.39
CA LEU A 418 16.60 15.73 -21.18
C LEU A 418 16.52 14.46 -22.05
N PHE A 419 15.30 13.92 -22.21
CA PHE A 419 15.12 12.57 -22.78
C PHE A 419 14.30 12.54 -24.09
N GLY A 420 13.75 13.68 -24.51
CA GLY A 420 13.03 13.81 -25.79
C GLY A 420 11.65 13.14 -25.80
N VAL A 421 11.18 12.63 -24.65
CA VAL A 421 9.87 11.98 -24.48
C VAL A 421 9.13 12.66 -23.33
N GLU A 422 7.81 12.60 -23.37
CA GLU A 422 6.96 13.14 -22.31
C GLU A 422 6.80 12.10 -21.20
N PRO A 423 7.02 12.49 -19.91
CA PRO A 423 6.80 11.55 -18.82
C PRO A 423 5.30 11.29 -18.63
N LYS A 424 4.96 10.16 -18.03
CA LYS A 424 3.56 9.86 -17.70
C LYS A 424 3.21 10.50 -16.36
N VAL A 425 2.23 11.40 -16.36
CA VAL A 425 1.68 11.96 -15.13
C VAL A 425 0.61 11.01 -14.58
N LYS A 426 0.77 10.60 -13.33
CA LYS A 426 -0.07 9.61 -12.68
C LYS A 426 -0.45 10.01 -11.25
N ALA A 427 -1.39 9.28 -10.70
CA ALA A 427 -1.61 9.15 -9.27
C ALA A 427 -1.81 7.68 -8.95
N ILE A 428 -1.49 7.27 -7.72
CA ILE A 428 -1.59 5.91 -7.27
C ILE A 428 -2.81 5.74 -6.36
N HIS A 429 -3.53 4.63 -6.49
CA HIS A 429 -4.64 4.31 -5.57
C HIS A 429 -4.15 3.52 -4.33
N ALA A 430 -2.95 3.81 -3.88
CA ALA A 430 -2.31 3.35 -2.65
C ALA A 430 -1.87 4.55 -1.80
N GLY A 431 -1.36 4.31 -0.60
CA GLY A 431 -0.86 5.38 0.28
C GLY A 431 0.55 5.82 -0.11
N LEU A 432 0.84 7.10 0.09
CA LEU A 432 2.18 7.68 0.13
C LEU A 432 2.24 8.66 1.31
N GLU A 433 3.39 8.89 1.88
CA GLU A 433 3.61 9.88 2.95
C GLU A 433 3.16 11.30 2.57
N CYS A 434 3.18 11.62 1.25
CA CYS A 434 2.75 12.89 0.69
C CYS A 434 1.35 13.35 1.15
N GLY A 435 0.41 12.42 1.34
CA GLY A 435 -0.92 12.73 1.87
C GLY A 435 -0.86 13.30 3.30
N LEU A 436 0.00 12.76 4.14
CA LEU A 436 0.22 13.19 5.52
C LEU A 436 0.95 14.54 5.58
N PHE A 437 1.91 14.77 4.68
CA PHE A 437 2.58 16.06 4.61
C PHE A 437 1.60 17.16 4.22
N LEU A 438 0.74 16.93 3.24
CA LEU A 438 -0.25 17.91 2.78
C LEU A 438 -1.27 18.28 3.87
N GLU A 439 -1.63 17.33 4.73
CA GLU A 439 -2.50 17.61 5.89
C GLU A 439 -1.90 18.64 6.84
N LYS A 440 -0.58 18.60 7.05
CA LYS A 440 0.18 19.45 7.97
C LYS A 440 0.72 20.72 7.33
N TYR A 441 0.94 20.68 6.03
CA TYR A 441 1.48 21.76 5.20
C TYR A 441 0.59 21.95 3.96
N PRO A 442 -0.62 22.55 4.10
CA PRO A 442 -1.62 22.57 3.04
C PRO A 442 -1.23 23.36 1.77
N SER A 443 -0.20 24.20 1.86
CA SER A 443 0.32 24.99 0.72
C SER A 443 1.48 24.32 -0.02
N LEU A 444 1.88 23.12 0.40
CA LEU A 444 3.03 22.43 -0.18
C LEU A 444 2.70 21.95 -1.59
N ASP A 445 3.54 22.36 -2.56
CA ASP A 445 3.46 21.88 -3.94
C ASP A 445 4.34 20.64 -4.10
N MET A 446 3.77 19.51 -4.56
CA MET A 446 4.45 18.24 -4.49
C MET A 446 4.45 17.45 -5.80
N VAL A 447 5.54 16.72 -6.03
CA VAL A 447 5.66 15.70 -7.09
C VAL A 447 6.51 14.54 -6.55
N SER A 448 6.21 13.30 -6.99
CA SER A 448 7.01 12.13 -6.66
C SER A 448 7.53 11.48 -7.94
N PHE A 449 8.81 11.11 -7.95
CA PHE A 449 9.43 10.32 -9.01
C PHE A 449 10.71 9.63 -8.54
N GLY A 450 11.10 8.55 -9.22
CA GLY A 450 12.23 7.73 -8.84
C GLY A 450 12.77 6.88 -10.00
N PRO A 451 13.79 6.06 -9.75
CA PRO A 451 14.29 5.07 -10.70
C PRO A 451 13.38 3.85 -10.76
N THR A 452 13.68 2.92 -11.66
CA THR A 452 12.91 1.68 -11.77
C THR A 452 13.36 0.65 -10.73
N LEU A 453 12.45 0.29 -9.83
CA LEU A 453 12.57 -0.81 -8.88
C LEU A 453 11.58 -1.94 -9.26
N ARG A 454 11.91 -3.18 -8.92
CA ARG A 454 11.01 -4.33 -9.12
C ARG A 454 11.19 -5.35 -8.00
N GLY A 455 10.09 -6.00 -7.65
CA GLY A 455 10.10 -7.03 -6.61
C GLY A 455 10.38 -6.50 -5.22
N VAL A 456 10.10 -5.22 -4.96
CA VAL A 456 10.20 -4.61 -3.63
C VAL A 456 9.48 -5.45 -2.57
N HIS A 457 9.89 -5.34 -1.32
CA HIS A 457 9.39 -6.11 -0.19
C HIS A 457 9.60 -7.63 -0.32
N SER A 458 10.54 -8.06 -1.17
CA SER A 458 10.89 -9.47 -1.33
C SER A 458 12.39 -9.66 -1.61
N PRO A 459 12.95 -10.88 -1.45
CA PRO A 459 14.34 -11.17 -1.83
C PRO A 459 14.62 -11.06 -3.35
N ASP A 460 13.59 -10.86 -4.16
CA ASP A 460 13.70 -10.59 -5.60
C ASP A 460 13.84 -9.09 -5.92
N GLU A 461 13.91 -8.25 -4.90
CA GLU A 461 14.08 -6.80 -5.04
C GLU A 461 15.32 -6.47 -5.87
N ARG A 462 15.11 -5.60 -6.85
CA ARG A 462 16.17 -5.19 -7.79
C ARG A 462 15.94 -3.79 -8.33
N MET A 463 17.03 -3.07 -8.54
CA MET A 463 17.06 -1.72 -9.08
C MET A 463 17.70 -1.71 -10.47
N LEU A 464 17.04 -1.11 -11.46
CA LEU A 464 17.52 -1.01 -12.83
C LEU A 464 18.57 0.11 -12.94
N ILE A 465 19.84 -0.25 -12.97
CA ILE A 465 20.99 0.66 -12.91
C ILE A 465 20.92 1.84 -13.91
N PRO A 466 20.59 1.67 -15.20
CA PRO A 466 20.54 2.79 -16.15
C PRO A 466 19.49 3.85 -15.80
N THR A 467 18.45 3.49 -15.03
CA THR A 467 17.39 4.43 -14.66
C THR A 467 17.79 5.34 -13.51
N VAL A 468 18.77 4.95 -12.71
CA VAL A 468 19.34 5.80 -11.64
C VAL A 468 20.03 7.04 -12.22
N ASP A 469 20.77 6.90 -13.34
CA ASP A 469 21.38 8.05 -14.03
C ASP A 469 20.32 9.00 -14.59
N LYS A 470 19.25 8.45 -15.17
CA LYS A 470 18.15 9.28 -15.67
C LYS A 470 17.43 10.02 -14.55
N PHE A 471 17.12 9.33 -13.46
CA PHE A 471 16.51 9.91 -12.26
C PHE A 471 17.37 11.03 -11.69
N TRP A 472 18.67 10.78 -11.50
CA TRP A 472 19.65 11.77 -11.04
C TRP A 472 19.67 13.04 -11.93
N ARG A 473 19.84 12.87 -13.22
CA ARG A 473 19.88 13.98 -14.17
C ARG A 473 18.57 14.76 -14.20
N HIS A 474 17.44 14.07 -14.12
CA HIS A 474 16.14 14.68 -14.04
C HIS A 474 16.00 15.52 -12.77
N LEU A 475 16.32 14.96 -11.61
CA LEU A 475 16.25 15.68 -10.34
C LEU A 475 17.14 16.94 -10.35
N LEU A 476 18.37 16.84 -10.83
CA LEU A 476 19.28 17.99 -10.89
C LEU A 476 18.74 19.10 -11.82
N ASP A 477 18.20 18.75 -12.98
CA ASP A 477 17.62 19.74 -13.90
C ASP A 477 16.36 20.39 -13.29
N VAL A 478 15.54 19.64 -12.55
CA VAL A 478 14.41 20.19 -11.79
C VAL A 478 14.89 21.19 -10.75
N LEU A 479 15.90 20.86 -9.94
CA LEU A 479 16.41 21.74 -8.87
C LEU A 479 16.95 23.08 -9.37
N VAL A 480 17.54 23.11 -10.55
CA VAL A 480 18.04 24.36 -11.18
C VAL A 480 16.91 25.24 -11.71
N ASN A 481 15.78 24.63 -12.11
CA ASN A 481 14.66 25.30 -12.75
C ASN A 481 13.46 25.57 -11.80
N ILE A 482 13.65 25.40 -10.48
CA ILE A 482 12.64 25.73 -9.47
C ILE A 482 12.23 27.21 -9.59
N PRO A 483 10.93 27.56 -9.45
CA PRO A 483 10.47 28.94 -9.49
C PRO A 483 11.09 29.81 -8.38
N THR A 484 11.21 31.09 -8.64
CA THR A 484 11.60 32.09 -7.62
C THR A 484 10.48 32.28 -6.58
N LYS A 485 10.88 32.78 -5.43
CA LYS A 485 9.98 33.18 -4.33
C LYS A 485 9.03 34.30 -4.74
#